data_797259c048fe8a8c079723ab765bbe18
#
_entry.id   797259c048fe8a8c079723ab765bbe18
#
_cell.length_a   1.000
_cell.length_b   1.000
_cell.length_c   1.000
_cell.angle_alpha   90.00
_cell.angle_beta   90.00
_cell.angle_gamma   90.00
#
_symmetry.space_group_name_H-M   'P 1'
#
loop_
_entity.id
_entity.type
_entity.pdbx_description
1 polymer ?
#
loop_
_entity_poly.entity_id
_entity_poly.type
_entity_poly.pdbx_seq_one_letter_code
_entity_poly.pdbx_strand_id
1 'polypeptide(L)'
;MTNLEILQTLRGLKGVLSQPVWLFGGVAVDFLVGRWTRPHDDIDLNAYSDSRDQLTDELGALGFHTTDKGWLTHWALGKEQWRLELVFLERTENDSGVLVVHSGDPIGIPGRYPMPPGYLDPDRYATLEGVTFRVCSPAGEWLARAGGTQVVAGRPSDPKIEHDRLLLEGLLTREELEKLRLAARHGVAG
;
A
#
# COMPACT_ATOMS: atom_id res chain seq x y z
N MET A 1 -2.30 1.02 -16.81
CA MET A 1 -3.55 0.21 -16.75
C MET A 1 -4.77 1.10 -16.94
N THR A 2 -5.83 0.61 -17.56
CA THR A 2 -7.13 1.30 -17.56
C THR A 2 -7.87 1.04 -16.24
N ASN A 3 -8.79 1.92 -15.87
CA ASN A 3 -9.62 1.73 -14.66
C ASN A 3 -10.39 0.39 -14.68
N LEU A 4 -10.88 -0.01 -15.86
CA LEU A 4 -11.58 -1.30 -16.02
C LEU A 4 -10.65 -2.50 -15.73
N GLU A 5 -9.42 -2.47 -16.22
CA GLU A 5 -8.42 -3.53 -15.97
C GLU A 5 -8.08 -3.63 -14.49
N ILE A 6 -7.92 -2.50 -13.80
CA ILE A 6 -7.71 -2.47 -12.34
C ILE A 6 -8.86 -3.16 -11.63
N LEU A 7 -10.11 -2.77 -11.92
CA LEU A 7 -11.29 -3.36 -11.27
C LEU A 7 -11.45 -4.85 -11.58
N GLN A 8 -11.15 -5.28 -12.80
CA GLN A 8 -11.19 -6.69 -13.18
C GLN A 8 -10.12 -7.50 -12.44
N THR A 9 -8.90 -6.96 -12.33
CA THR A 9 -7.83 -7.58 -11.56
C THR A 9 -8.22 -7.74 -10.10
N LEU A 10 -8.72 -6.69 -9.45
CA LEU A 10 -9.14 -6.74 -8.04
C LEU A 10 -10.28 -7.74 -7.80
N ARG A 11 -11.25 -7.85 -8.73
CA ARG A 11 -12.29 -8.90 -8.65
C ARG A 11 -11.70 -10.30 -8.72
N GLY A 12 -10.74 -10.51 -9.63
CA GLY A 12 -10.04 -11.79 -9.76
C GLY A 12 -9.25 -12.15 -8.51
N LEU A 13 -8.49 -11.22 -7.97
CA LEU A 13 -7.73 -11.40 -6.73
C LEU A 13 -8.64 -11.78 -5.56
N LYS A 14 -9.75 -11.07 -5.36
CA LYS A 14 -10.70 -11.34 -4.27
C LYS A 14 -11.27 -12.75 -4.31
N GLY A 15 -11.42 -13.35 -5.49
CA GLY A 15 -11.96 -14.69 -5.67
C GLY A 15 -10.96 -15.81 -5.43
N VAL A 16 -9.66 -15.52 -5.41
CA VAL A 16 -8.58 -16.52 -5.38
C VAL A 16 -7.72 -16.41 -4.13
N LEU A 17 -7.41 -15.19 -3.68
CA LEU A 17 -6.52 -15.01 -2.54
C LEU A 17 -7.19 -15.47 -1.24
N SER A 18 -6.56 -16.42 -0.57
CA SER A 18 -6.99 -16.91 0.74
C SER A 18 -6.41 -16.07 1.89
N GLN A 19 -5.27 -15.40 1.66
CA GLN A 19 -4.64 -14.52 2.62
C GLN A 19 -5.12 -13.08 2.45
N PRO A 20 -5.24 -12.31 3.54
CA PRO A 20 -5.64 -10.93 3.45
C PRO A 20 -4.56 -10.08 2.78
N VAL A 21 -4.99 -9.25 1.85
CA VAL A 21 -4.19 -8.19 1.22
C VAL A 21 -4.95 -6.87 1.29
N TRP A 22 -4.22 -5.77 1.35
CA TRP A 22 -4.80 -4.43 1.43
C TRP A 22 -4.26 -3.56 0.30
N LEU A 23 -5.15 -2.86 -0.40
CA LEU A 23 -4.73 -1.81 -1.29
C LEU A 23 -3.97 -0.73 -0.51
N PHE A 24 -2.83 -0.31 -1.05
CA PHE A 24 -2.15 0.91 -0.65
C PHE A 24 -1.75 1.69 -1.92
N GLY A 25 -1.08 2.80 -1.78
CA GLY A 25 -0.68 3.57 -2.96
C GLY A 25 -1.84 4.34 -3.62
N GLY A 26 -1.68 4.64 -4.90
CA GLY A 26 -2.60 5.52 -5.61
C GLY A 26 -4.00 4.97 -5.78
N VAL A 27 -4.13 3.67 -6.11
CA VAL A 27 -5.44 3.02 -6.26
C VAL A 27 -6.19 2.98 -4.92
N ALA A 28 -5.49 2.80 -3.79
CA ALA A 28 -6.11 2.87 -2.47
C ALA A 28 -6.73 4.24 -2.20
N VAL A 29 -6.06 5.33 -2.59
CA VAL A 29 -6.60 6.69 -2.44
C VAL A 29 -7.89 6.84 -3.23
N ASP A 30 -7.96 6.36 -4.47
CA ASP A 30 -9.18 6.41 -5.27
C ASP A 30 -10.33 5.63 -4.63
N PHE A 31 -10.06 4.45 -4.07
CA PHE A 31 -11.04 3.69 -3.31
C PHE A 31 -11.51 4.43 -2.06
N LEU A 32 -10.60 5.03 -1.31
CA LEU A 32 -10.91 5.79 -0.09
C LEU A 32 -11.76 7.04 -0.37
N VAL A 33 -11.51 7.75 -1.49
CA VAL A 33 -12.30 8.92 -1.88
C VAL A 33 -13.53 8.58 -2.72
N GLY A 34 -13.68 7.31 -3.15
CA GLY A 34 -14.85 6.80 -3.88
C GLY A 34 -14.92 7.22 -5.35
N ARG A 35 -13.82 7.66 -5.94
CA ARG A 35 -13.75 8.05 -7.37
C ARG A 35 -12.34 7.95 -7.90
N TRP A 36 -12.18 7.76 -9.22
CA TRP A 36 -10.90 7.88 -9.89
C TRP A 36 -10.42 9.33 -9.88
N THR A 37 -9.18 9.53 -9.46
CA THR A 37 -8.57 10.87 -9.33
C THR A 37 -7.45 11.10 -10.32
N ARG A 38 -6.82 10.02 -10.81
CA ARG A 38 -5.76 10.03 -11.80
C ARG A 38 -5.58 8.66 -12.47
N PRO A 39 -4.84 8.55 -13.58
CA PRO A 39 -4.41 7.27 -14.14
C PRO A 39 -3.42 6.53 -13.21
N HIS A 40 -3.42 5.19 -13.29
CA HIS A 40 -2.51 4.31 -12.56
C HIS A 40 -1.84 3.32 -13.51
N ASP A 41 -0.56 3.05 -13.26
CA ASP A 41 0.26 2.13 -14.05
C ASP A 41 0.35 0.75 -13.40
N ASP A 42 0.05 0.66 -12.11
CA ASP A 42 0.19 -0.50 -11.24
C ASP A 42 -0.92 -0.57 -10.18
N ILE A 43 -0.94 -1.67 -9.45
CA ILE A 43 -1.76 -1.89 -8.26
C ILE A 43 -0.82 -2.25 -7.13
N ASP A 44 -0.82 -1.44 -6.08
CA ASP A 44 -0.01 -1.65 -4.89
C ASP A 44 -0.79 -2.41 -3.82
N LEU A 45 -0.20 -3.48 -3.27
CA LEU A 45 -0.80 -4.31 -2.24
C LEU A 45 0.15 -4.49 -1.06
N ASN A 46 -0.34 -4.25 0.14
CA ASN A 46 0.31 -4.70 1.37
C ASN A 46 -0.17 -6.10 1.76
N ALA A 47 0.73 -6.91 2.27
CA ALA A 47 0.45 -8.21 2.87
C ALA A 47 1.37 -8.46 4.06
N TYR A 48 1.05 -9.45 4.89
CA TYR A 48 1.99 -9.90 5.91
C TYR A 48 3.06 -10.82 5.34
N SER A 49 4.27 -10.72 5.85
CA SER A 49 5.43 -11.48 5.38
C SER A 49 5.28 -12.99 5.55
N ASP A 50 4.50 -13.43 6.53
CA ASP A 50 4.20 -14.84 6.79
C ASP A 50 3.29 -15.48 5.71
N SER A 51 2.59 -14.66 4.93
CA SER A 51 1.73 -15.13 3.83
C SER A 51 2.39 -15.09 2.45
N ARG A 52 3.67 -14.74 2.36
CA ARG A 52 4.38 -14.52 1.10
C ARG A 52 4.33 -15.71 0.13
N ASP A 53 4.74 -16.88 0.61
CA ASP A 53 4.85 -18.06 -0.27
C ASP A 53 3.49 -18.46 -0.81
N GLN A 54 2.47 -18.47 0.05
CA GLN A 54 1.10 -18.77 -0.34
C GLN A 54 0.54 -17.76 -1.34
N LEU A 55 0.73 -16.47 -1.12
CA LEU A 55 0.31 -15.43 -2.06
C LEU A 55 1.01 -15.56 -3.41
N THR A 56 2.29 -15.95 -3.41
CA THR A 56 3.05 -16.17 -4.64
C THR A 56 2.46 -17.31 -5.46
N ASP A 57 2.12 -18.43 -4.82
CA ASP A 57 1.51 -19.59 -5.49
C ASP A 57 0.12 -19.24 -6.04
N GLU A 58 -0.71 -18.55 -5.24
CA GLU A 58 -2.05 -18.13 -5.64
C GLU A 58 -2.02 -17.13 -6.82
N LEU A 59 -1.12 -16.16 -6.79
CA LEU A 59 -0.93 -15.21 -7.88
C LEU A 59 -0.33 -15.89 -9.11
N GLY A 60 0.57 -16.86 -8.93
CA GLY A 60 1.09 -17.71 -9.99
C GLY A 60 -0.02 -18.47 -10.72
N ALA A 61 -0.98 -18.99 -10.00
CA ALA A 61 -2.17 -19.66 -10.57
C ALA A 61 -3.04 -18.73 -11.42
N LEU A 62 -3.02 -17.41 -11.14
CA LEU A 62 -3.68 -16.37 -11.94
C LEU A 62 -2.83 -15.92 -13.14
N GLY A 63 -1.64 -16.49 -13.33
CA GLY A 63 -0.72 -16.17 -14.43
C GLY A 63 0.22 -14.98 -14.16
N PHE A 64 0.29 -14.50 -12.90
CA PHE A 64 1.32 -13.53 -12.53
C PHE A 64 2.65 -14.26 -12.34
N HIS A 65 3.74 -13.60 -12.70
CA HIS A 65 5.09 -14.09 -12.47
C HIS A 65 5.95 -12.99 -11.86
N THR A 66 6.90 -13.35 -11.02
CA THR A 66 7.80 -12.38 -10.39
C THR A 66 8.69 -11.74 -11.45
N THR A 67 8.65 -10.44 -11.57
CA THR A 67 9.48 -9.65 -12.48
C THR A 67 10.72 -9.08 -11.78
N ASP A 68 10.63 -8.87 -10.46
CA ASP A 68 11.74 -8.43 -9.62
C ASP A 68 11.84 -9.34 -8.39
N LYS A 69 12.96 -10.08 -8.27
CA LYS A 69 13.19 -11.10 -7.24
C LYS A 69 14.09 -10.63 -6.09
N GLY A 70 14.52 -9.38 -6.12
CA GLY A 70 15.64 -8.97 -5.26
C GLY A 70 15.26 -8.64 -3.81
N TRP A 71 14.00 -8.44 -3.48
CA TRP A 71 13.64 -7.71 -2.27
C TRP A 71 12.75 -8.51 -1.33
N LEU A 72 13.14 -8.61 -0.07
CA LEU A 72 12.34 -9.30 0.96
C LEU A 72 11.04 -8.58 1.28
N THR A 73 11.01 -7.27 1.10
CA THR A 73 9.89 -6.40 1.47
C THR A 73 9.04 -5.96 0.29
N HIS A 74 9.57 -6.07 -0.93
CA HIS A 74 8.90 -5.58 -2.13
C HIS A 74 9.01 -6.60 -3.27
N TRP A 75 7.88 -6.94 -3.91
CA TRP A 75 7.84 -7.79 -5.09
C TRP A 75 7.03 -7.12 -6.19
N ALA A 76 7.61 -7.03 -7.36
CA ALA A 76 6.89 -6.70 -8.58
C ALA A 76 6.48 -7.98 -9.29
N LEU A 77 5.22 -8.07 -9.68
CA LEU A 77 4.61 -9.20 -10.37
C LEU A 77 4.00 -8.70 -11.68
N GLY A 78 4.28 -9.38 -12.79
CA GLY A 78 3.75 -9.06 -14.10
C GLY A 78 2.82 -10.12 -14.65
N LYS A 79 1.80 -9.68 -15.37
CA LYS A 79 0.97 -10.52 -16.23
C LYS A 79 0.59 -9.68 -17.45
N GLU A 80 1.10 -10.02 -18.60
CA GLU A 80 0.97 -9.19 -19.81
C GLU A 80 1.48 -7.75 -19.56
N GLN A 81 0.60 -6.73 -19.67
CA GLN A 81 0.89 -5.34 -19.32
C GLN A 81 0.54 -4.97 -17.88
N TRP A 82 0.05 -5.90 -17.08
CA TRP A 82 -0.41 -5.63 -15.72
C TRP A 82 0.73 -5.77 -14.72
N ARG A 83 0.78 -4.88 -13.76
CA ARG A 83 1.78 -4.89 -12.70
C ARG A 83 1.10 -4.83 -11.34
N LEU A 84 1.47 -5.78 -10.48
CA LEU A 84 1.17 -5.75 -9.05
C LEU A 84 2.47 -5.50 -8.30
N GLU A 85 2.46 -4.58 -7.36
CA GLU A 85 3.54 -4.37 -6.41
C GLU A 85 3.08 -4.85 -5.04
N LEU A 86 3.79 -5.83 -4.45
CA LEU A 86 3.51 -6.33 -3.10
C LEU A 86 4.58 -5.85 -2.15
N VAL A 87 4.17 -5.17 -1.09
CA VAL A 87 5.03 -4.79 0.02
C VAL A 87 4.63 -5.61 1.24
N PHE A 88 5.60 -6.35 1.78
CA PHE A 88 5.38 -7.26 2.90
C PHE A 88 5.75 -6.58 4.22
N LEU A 89 4.86 -6.68 5.19
CA LEU A 89 5.03 -6.15 6.54
C LEU A 89 5.11 -7.30 7.55
N GLU A 90 5.93 -7.15 8.57
CA GLU A 90 5.88 -8.03 9.72
C GLU A 90 4.60 -7.78 10.53
N ARG A 91 3.96 -8.85 10.97
CA ARG A 91 2.71 -8.77 11.76
C ARG A 91 2.99 -8.17 13.13
N THR A 92 2.07 -7.34 13.58
CA THR A 92 2.03 -6.83 14.96
C THR A 92 0.75 -7.26 15.65
N GLU A 93 0.72 -7.15 16.97
CA GLU A 93 -0.49 -7.45 17.77
C GLU A 93 -1.66 -6.48 17.47
N ASN A 94 -1.37 -5.32 16.90
CA ASN A 94 -2.34 -4.22 16.70
C ASN A 94 -2.83 -4.11 15.23
N ASP A 95 -2.61 -5.11 14.39
CA ASP A 95 -2.92 -5.08 12.95
C ASP A 95 -2.34 -3.86 12.20
N SER A 96 -1.24 -3.30 12.70
CA SER A 96 -0.57 -2.16 12.08
C SER A 96 0.54 -2.58 11.12
N GLY A 97 1.29 -3.61 11.44
CA GLY A 97 2.44 -4.06 10.68
C GLY A 97 3.71 -3.23 10.90
N VAL A 98 4.86 -3.84 10.62
CA VAL A 98 6.16 -3.18 10.58
C VAL A 98 6.78 -3.38 9.22
N LEU A 99 7.11 -2.30 8.54
CA LEU A 99 7.90 -2.35 7.32
C LEU A 99 9.36 -2.54 7.70
N VAL A 100 9.96 -3.64 7.25
CA VAL A 100 11.40 -3.92 7.44
C VAL A 100 12.11 -3.67 6.12
N VAL A 101 12.94 -2.63 6.07
CA VAL A 101 13.73 -2.27 4.90
C VAL A 101 15.16 -2.78 5.10
N HIS A 102 15.65 -3.60 4.18
CA HIS A 102 16.99 -4.16 4.20
C HIS A 102 18.00 -3.29 3.42
N SER A 103 19.27 -3.50 3.67
CA SER A 103 20.32 -2.83 2.90
C SER A 103 20.22 -3.20 1.42
N GLY A 104 20.08 -2.18 0.57
CA GLY A 104 19.92 -2.35 -0.86
C GLY A 104 18.47 -2.39 -1.36
N ASP A 105 17.48 -2.43 -0.47
CA ASP A 105 16.07 -2.32 -0.88
C ASP A 105 15.81 -1.01 -1.64
N PRO A 106 15.06 -1.03 -2.74
CA PRO A 106 14.74 0.19 -3.51
C PRO A 106 13.78 1.12 -2.77
N ILE A 107 13.12 0.64 -1.70
CA ILE A 107 12.14 1.41 -0.94
C ILE A 107 12.79 2.53 -0.14
N GLY A 108 14.03 2.36 0.35
CA GLY A 108 14.70 3.44 1.05
C GLY A 108 15.78 3.04 2.07
N ILE A 109 15.83 3.73 3.20
CA ILE A 109 16.86 3.58 4.21
C ILE A 109 16.62 2.28 5.00
N PRO A 110 17.67 1.45 5.21
CA PRO A 110 17.54 0.25 6.03
C PRO A 110 17.04 0.56 7.44
N GLY A 111 16.06 -0.22 7.91
CA GLY A 111 15.51 -0.02 9.24
C GLY A 111 14.16 -0.72 9.42
N ARG A 112 13.58 -0.52 10.59
CA ARG A 112 12.23 -1.01 10.94
C ARG A 112 11.31 0.19 11.13
N TYR A 113 10.24 0.22 10.37
CA TYR A 113 9.30 1.34 10.33
C TYR A 113 7.91 0.86 10.76
N PRO A 114 7.51 1.09 12.02
CA PRO A 114 6.17 0.74 12.46
C PRO A 114 5.13 1.58 11.74
N MET A 115 4.09 0.92 11.25
CA MET A 115 2.95 1.60 10.66
C MET A 115 1.99 2.08 11.77
N PRO A 116 1.15 3.09 11.53
CA PRO A 116 0.18 3.54 12.51
C PRO A 116 -0.78 2.43 12.95
N PRO A 117 -1.27 2.43 14.19
CA PRO A 117 -2.27 1.47 14.65
C PRO A 117 -3.46 1.37 13.70
N GLY A 118 -3.91 0.16 13.41
CA GLY A 118 -5.01 -0.10 12.48
C GLY A 118 -4.69 0.21 11.01
N TYR A 119 -3.42 0.28 10.63
CA TYR A 119 -3.03 0.48 9.22
C TYR A 119 -3.56 -0.66 8.32
N LEU A 120 -3.39 -1.90 8.75
CA LEU A 120 -3.87 -3.11 8.07
C LEU A 120 -5.12 -3.70 8.75
N ASP A 121 -6.06 -2.85 9.15
CA ASP A 121 -7.33 -3.29 9.75
C ASP A 121 -8.04 -4.30 8.82
N PRO A 122 -8.30 -5.53 9.27
CA PRO A 122 -8.89 -6.59 8.43
C PRO A 122 -10.33 -6.28 8.03
N ASP A 123 -11.01 -5.41 8.76
CA ASP A 123 -12.41 -5.05 8.54
C ASP A 123 -12.57 -3.72 7.77
N ARG A 124 -11.47 -3.08 7.38
CA ARG A 124 -11.54 -1.86 6.59
C ARG A 124 -11.65 -2.16 5.11
N TYR A 125 -12.80 -1.82 4.56
CA TYR A 125 -13.10 -1.93 3.14
C TYR A 125 -13.50 -0.59 2.56
N ALA A 126 -13.20 -0.39 1.28
CA ALA A 126 -13.72 0.71 0.47
C ALA A 126 -14.31 0.16 -0.83
N THR A 127 -15.20 0.92 -1.44
CA THR A 127 -15.89 0.52 -2.67
C THR A 127 -15.71 1.56 -3.75
N LEU A 128 -15.29 1.12 -4.93
CA LEU A 128 -15.18 1.96 -6.12
C LEU A 128 -15.83 1.23 -7.30
N GLU A 129 -16.79 1.88 -7.96
CA GLU A 129 -17.54 1.33 -9.11
C GLU A 129 -18.02 -0.12 -8.90
N GLY A 130 -18.59 -0.38 -7.72
CA GLY A 130 -19.15 -1.69 -7.36
C GLY A 130 -18.12 -2.77 -7.02
N VAL A 131 -16.84 -2.44 -6.96
CA VAL A 131 -15.79 -3.32 -6.44
C VAL A 131 -15.47 -2.92 -5.01
N THR A 132 -15.62 -3.85 -4.07
CA THR A 132 -15.25 -3.66 -2.67
C THR A 132 -13.95 -4.40 -2.39
N PHE A 133 -12.94 -3.70 -1.85
CA PHE A 133 -11.65 -4.28 -1.52
C PHE A 133 -11.13 -3.77 -0.17
N ARG A 134 -10.24 -4.53 0.48
CA ARG A 134 -9.56 -4.04 1.69
C ARG A 134 -8.60 -2.91 1.33
N VAL A 135 -8.55 -1.89 2.18
CA VAL A 135 -7.68 -0.72 2.00
C VAL A 135 -6.91 -0.42 3.27
N CYS A 136 -5.70 0.09 3.12
CA CYS A 136 -4.94 0.62 4.23
C CYS A 136 -5.63 1.86 4.84
N SER A 137 -5.26 2.23 6.07
CA SER A 137 -5.89 3.39 6.72
C SER A 137 -5.53 4.71 6.03
N PRO A 138 -6.45 5.68 5.93
CA PRO A 138 -6.14 7.00 5.40
C PRO A 138 -4.98 7.69 6.12
N ALA A 139 -4.88 7.50 7.43
CA ALA A 139 -3.80 8.03 8.26
C ALA A 139 -2.44 7.47 7.88
N GLY A 140 -2.34 6.15 7.68
CA GLY A 140 -1.10 5.51 7.24
C GLY A 140 -0.72 5.89 5.81
N GLU A 141 -1.69 5.93 4.91
CA GLU A 141 -1.49 6.39 3.54
C GLU A 141 -1.00 7.85 3.48
N TRP A 142 -1.54 8.72 4.33
CA TRP A 142 -1.09 10.10 4.45
C TRP A 142 0.35 10.17 4.98
N LEU A 143 0.65 9.42 6.05
CA LEU A 143 1.98 9.42 6.68
C LEU A 143 3.05 8.93 5.71
N ALA A 144 2.78 7.89 4.94
CA ALA A 144 3.70 7.40 3.92
C ALA A 144 4.05 8.48 2.88
N ARG A 145 3.10 9.32 2.49
CA ARG A 145 3.29 10.42 1.53
C ARG A 145 3.91 11.68 2.12
N ALA A 146 3.71 11.90 3.39
CA ALA A 146 4.28 13.07 4.09
C ALA A 146 5.78 12.93 4.39
N GLY A 147 6.41 11.82 4.01
CA GLY A 147 7.81 11.54 4.34
C GLY A 147 8.03 11.20 5.81
N GLY A 148 6.96 10.86 6.51
CA GLY A 148 7.00 10.44 7.92
C GLY A 148 7.66 9.09 8.15
N THR A 149 7.78 8.29 7.10
CA THR A 149 8.74 7.19 7.04
C THR A 149 9.94 7.69 6.26
N GLN A 150 11.13 7.64 6.83
CA GLN A 150 12.39 8.01 6.14
C GLN A 150 12.60 7.24 4.83
N VAL A 151 11.84 6.19 4.62
CA VAL A 151 11.75 5.40 3.40
C VAL A 151 11.47 6.25 2.15
N VAL A 152 10.76 7.37 2.31
CA VAL A 152 10.45 8.28 1.19
C VAL A 152 11.30 9.56 1.24
N ALA A 153 12.09 9.75 2.31
CA ALA A 153 12.95 10.92 2.46
C ALA A 153 14.04 10.92 1.39
N GLY A 154 14.08 11.96 0.58
CA GLY A 154 15.06 12.14 -0.49
C GLY A 154 14.55 11.90 -1.90
N ARG A 155 13.33 11.41 -2.10
CA ARG A 155 12.68 11.53 -3.41
C ARG A 155 12.19 12.96 -3.62
N PRO A 156 12.42 13.56 -4.81
CA PRO A 156 11.79 14.85 -5.15
C PRO A 156 10.28 14.70 -4.95
N SER A 157 9.60 15.75 -4.54
CA SER A 157 8.15 15.75 -4.40
C SER A 157 7.50 15.43 -5.75
N ASP A 158 7.09 14.16 -5.92
CA ASP A 158 6.32 13.76 -7.08
C ASP A 158 4.94 14.44 -6.98
N PRO A 159 4.50 15.18 -8.00
CA PRO A 159 3.17 15.79 -8.02
C PRO A 159 2.02 14.81 -7.70
N LYS A 160 2.18 13.53 -8.06
CA LYS A 160 1.21 12.46 -7.72
C LYS A 160 1.12 12.27 -6.20
N ILE A 161 2.25 12.27 -5.50
CA ILE A 161 2.30 12.09 -4.03
C ILE A 161 1.59 13.25 -3.33
N GLU A 162 1.86 14.49 -3.76
CA GLU A 162 1.22 15.66 -3.19
C GLU A 162 -0.28 15.69 -3.47
N HIS A 163 -0.70 15.34 -4.69
CA HIS A 163 -2.10 15.21 -5.06
C HIS A 163 -2.83 14.23 -4.14
N ASP A 164 -2.29 13.01 -4.00
CA ASP A 164 -2.87 11.96 -3.17
C ASP A 164 -2.92 12.38 -1.69
N ARG A 165 -1.86 13.05 -1.19
CA ARG A 165 -1.80 13.55 0.18
C ARG A 165 -2.92 14.56 0.49
N LEU A 166 -3.17 15.50 -0.42
CA LEU A 166 -4.24 16.49 -0.28
C LEU A 166 -5.63 15.86 -0.26
N LEU A 167 -5.86 14.82 -1.07
CA LEU A 167 -7.12 14.06 -1.04
C LEU A 167 -7.32 13.37 0.31
N LEU A 168 -6.27 12.74 0.84
CA LEU A 168 -6.30 12.06 2.12
C LEU A 168 -6.54 13.02 3.29
N GLU A 169 -6.05 14.25 3.23
CA GLU A 169 -6.33 15.29 4.24
C GLU A 169 -7.83 15.57 4.37
N GLY A 170 -8.59 15.44 3.27
CA GLY A 170 -10.05 15.58 3.28
C GLY A 170 -10.81 14.45 3.99
N LEU A 171 -10.14 13.32 4.25
CA LEU A 171 -10.71 12.15 4.94
C LEU A 171 -10.35 12.10 6.43
N LEU A 172 -9.46 12.95 6.88
CA LEU A 172 -8.93 12.97 8.25
C LEU A 172 -9.52 14.13 9.04
N THR A 173 -9.72 13.91 10.32
CA THR A 173 -10.07 14.99 11.24
C THR A 173 -8.88 15.92 11.46
N ARG A 174 -9.15 17.14 11.91
CA ARG A 174 -8.11 18.11 12.23
C ARG A 174 -7.14 17.57 13.29
N GLU A 175 -7.66 16.88 14.30
CA GLU A 175 -6.84 16.30 15.38
C GLU A 175 -5.91 15.20 14.86
N GLU A 176 -6.40 14.32 13.99
CA GLU A 176 -5.58 13.29 13.35
C GLU A 176 -4.48 13.91 12.49
N LEU A 177 -4.81 14.91 11.69
CA LEU A 177 -3.81 15.62 10.87
C LEU A 177 -2.73 16.29 11.71
N GLU A 178 -3.08 16.93 12.82
CA GLU A 178 -2.11 17.54 13.71
C GLU A 178 -1.15 16.50 14.32
N LYS A 179 -1.67 15.34 14.75
CA LYS A 179 -0.86 14.21 15.25
C LYS A 179 0.06 13.64 14.17
N LEU A 180 -0.46 13.44 12.96
CA LEU A 180 0.32 12.92 11.83
C LEU A 180 1.41 13.89 11.39
N ARG A 181 1.13 15.19 11.34
CA ARG A 181 2.13 16.23 11.03
C ARG A 181 3.25 16.27 12.07
N LEU A 182 2.91 16.05 13.33
CA LEU A 182 3.90 15.96 14.40
C LEU A 182 4.77 14.70 14.22
N ALA A 183 4.16 13.55 13.99
CA ALA A 183 4.88 12.30 13.72
C ALA A 183 5.80 12.41 12.50
N ALA A 184 5.33 13.02 11.41
CA ALA A 184 6.11 13.22 10.20
C ALA A 184 7.36 14.09 10.42
N ARG A 185 7.29 15.11 11.31
CA ARG A 185 8.42 16.02 11.63
C ARG A 185 9.49 15.36 12.49
N HIS A 186 9.12 14.45 13.36
CA HIS A 186 10.05 13.84 14.31
C HIS A 186 10.68 12.56 13.78
N GLY A 187 10.31 12.09 12.58
CA GLY A 187 10.58 10.75 12.13
C GLY A 187 9.96 9.74 13.10
N VAL A 188 9.54 8.59 12.69
CA VAL A 188 9.13 7.55 13.64
C VAL A 188 10.41 7.07 14.34
N ALA A 189 10.86 7.83 15.36
CA ALA A 189 11.89 7.41 16.27
C ALA A 189 11.25 6.39 17.20
N GLY A 190 11.53 5.13 16.97
CA GLY A 190 11.19 4.02 17.80
C GLY A 190 12.36 3.07 17.87
#